data_1c5bfca5dfca4832ba347880dc44712e
#
_entry.id   1c5bfca5dfca4832ba347880dc44712e
#
_cell.length_a   1.000
_cell.length_b   1.000
_cell.length_c   1.000
_cell.angle_alpha   90.00
_cell.angle_beta   90.00
_cell.angle_gamma   90.00
#
_symmetry.space_group_name_H-M   'P 1'
#
loop_
_entity.id
_entity.type
_entity.pdbx_description
1 polymer ?
#
loop_
_entity_poly.entity_id
_entity_poly.type
_entity_poly.pdbx_seq_one_letter_code
_entity_poly.pdbx_strand_id
1 'polypeptide(L)'
;MTKNTLPNQTHMQSLKHVRKHELDSALEYFPPVSNGQPCRVLELGAGTGQQARHMSNLGYQVSALDLPSSSYKDARQFPINEYDGENLPFTDEIYDVIFSSNVLEHVVSIDKLLSEIHRTLKPGGIAVHLIPSPACRIWSIPAHYIWLIRRITSRAMTLTKNAAEANDIPRTPQSRREWFGTLFPLRHGERGNTLTETYYFSKTYWLKKFRSNNFNVQTIAGNGLFYTMANATGAKLSINCRKTLSHTLGSSCLIYVMTKSRSDHV
;
A
#
# COMPACT_ATOMS: atom_id res chain seq x y z
N MET A 1 19.82 -9.80 11.77
CA MET A 1 18.79 -10.70 11.20
C MET A 1 17.57 -10.68 12.11
N THR A 2 16.61 -9.83 11.83
CA THR A 2 15.33 -9.77 12.57
C THR A 2 14.40 -10.82 11.96
N LYS A 3 14.10 -11.88 12.71
CA LYS A 3 13.04 -12.84 12.34
C LYS A 3 11.72 -12.09 12.24
N ASN A 4 11.23 -11.88 11.03
CA ASN A 4 9.86 -11.45 10.77
C ASN A 4 8.93 -12.54 11.27
N THR A 5 8.30 -12.34 12.41
CA THR A 5 7.16 -13.17 12.84
C THR A 5 6.00 -12.86 11.91
N LEU A 6 5.48 -13.90 11.24
CA LEU A 6 4.28 -13.80 10.38
C LEU A 6 3.13 -13.15 11.17
N PRO A 7 2.39 -12.21 10.58
CA PRO A 7 1.23 -11.60 11.23
C PRO A 7 0.17 -12.66 11.55
N ASN A 8 -0.54 -12.48 12.68
CA ASN A 8 -1.63 -13.36 13.12
C ASN A 8 -2.65 -13.60 11.98
N GLN A 9 -3.13 -14.83 11.80
CA GLN A 9 -4.06 -15.24 10.71
C GLN A 9 -5.29 -14.33 10.59
N THR A 10 -5.86 -13.89 11.72
CA THR A 10 -7.02 -12.98 11.75
C THR A 10 -6.67 -11.59 11.18
N HIS A 11 -5.47 -11.12 11.42
CA HIS A 11 -4.97 -9.86 10.86
C HIS A 11 -4.79 -9.96 9.35
N MET A 12 -4.18 -11.05 8.87
CA MET A 12 -3.99 -11.32 7.45
C MET A 12 -5.32 -11.41 6.69
N GLN A 13 -6.33 -12.03 7.28
CA GLN A 13 -7.68 -12.10 6.68
C GLN A 13 -8.33 -10.72 6.58
N SER A 14 -8.27 -9.91 7.64
CA SER A 14 -8.78 -8.54 7.62
C SER A 14 -8.08 -7.69 6.56
N LEU A 15 -6.77 -7.82 6.42
CA LEU A 15 -5.98 -7.11 5.41
C LEU A 15 -6.36 -7.53 3.99
N LYS A 16 -6.64 -8.82 3.76
CA LYS A 16 -7.12 -9.31 2.46
C LYS A 16 -8.42 -8.63 2.01
N HIS A 17 -9.38 -8.44 2.92
CA HIS A 17 -10.64 -7.75 2.61
C HIS A 17 -10.42 -6.26 2.29
N VAL A 18 -9.54 -5.59 3.04
CA VAL A 18 -9.16 -4.19 2.76
C VAL A 18 -8.51 -4.09 1.37
N ARG A 19 -7.53 -4.94 1.08
CA ARG A 19 -6.83 -4.95 -0.23
C ARG A 19 -7.75 -5.29 -1.39
N LYS A 20 -8.70 -6.21 -1.18
CA LYS A 20 -9.72 -6.49 -2.19
C LYS A 20 -10.56 -5.25 -2.49
N HIS A 21 -11.06 -4.57 -1.46
CA HIS A 21 -11.87 -3.35 -1.65
C HIS A 21 -11.06 -2.23 -2.33
N GLU A 22 -9.80 -2.06 -1.96
CA GLU A 22 -8.89 -1.10 -2.60
C GLU A 22 -8.73 -1.38 -4.09
N LEU A 23 -8.52 -2.65 -4.45
CA LEU A 23 -8.46 -3.03 -5.85
C LEU A 23 -9.80 -2.81 -6.56
N ASP A 24 -10.92 -3.23 -5.97
CA ASP A 24 -12.25 -3.03 -6.54
C ASP A 24 -12.51 -1.53 -6.85
N SER A 25 -12.11 -0.63 -5.93
CA SER A 25 -12.22 0.82 -6.14
C SER A 25 -11.25 1.36 -7.21
N ALA A 26 -10.09 0.74 -7.41
CA ALA A 26 -9.16 1.11 -8.47
C ALA A 26 -9.63 0.63 -9.84
N LEU A 27 -10.25 -0.55 -9.89
CA LEU A 27 -10.77 -1.16 -11.13
C LEU A 27 -11.87 -0.32 -11.79
N GLU A 28 -12.56 0.56 -11.05
CA GLU A 28 -13.53 1.51 -11.61
C GLU A 28 -12.90 2.45 -12.65
N TYR A 29 -11.58 2.64 -12.61
CA TYR A 29 -10.84 3.48 -13.55
C TYR A 29 -10.17 2.70 -14.69
N PHE A 30 -10.14 1.38 -14.61
CA PHE A 30 -9.49 0.57 -15.64
C PHE A 30 -10.32 0.50 -16.90
N PRO A 31 -9.69 0.42 -18.08
CA PRO A 31 -10.40 0.15 -19.30
C PRO A 31 -11.16 -1.19 -19.19
N PRO A 32 -12.37 -1.29 -19.74
CA PRO A 32 -13.10 -2.55 -19.75
C PRO A 32 -12.35 -3.60 -20.58
N VAL A 33 -12.37 -4.85 -20.12
CA VAL A 33 -11.85 -5.98 -20.91
C VAL A 33 -12.76 -6.20 -22.10
N SER A 34 -12.23 -6.07 -23.32
CA SER A 34 -12.97 -6.30 -24.55
C SER A 34 -12.54 -7.61 -25.22
N ASN A 35 -13.46 -8.25 -25.96
CA ASN A 35 -13.21 -9.55 -26.60
C ASN A 35 -12.21 -9.51 -27.79
N GLY A 36 -11.62 -8.36 -28.10
CA GLY A 36 -10.75 -8.22 -29.28
C GLY A 36 -9.27 -8.03 -29.00
N GLN A 37 -8.92 -7.31 -27.95
CA GLN A 37 -7.52 -7.09 -27.56
C GLN A 37 -7.36 -7.18 -26.04
N PRO A 38 -6.37 -7.94 -25.55
CA PRO A 38 -6.14 -8.07 -24.12
C PRO A 38 -5.63 -6.72 -23.56
N CYS A 39 -6.30 -6.20 -22.52
CA CYS A 39 -5.79 -5.08 -21.76
C CYS A 39 -4.59 -5.55 -20.90
N ARG A 40 -3.41 -5.02 -21.18
CA ARG A 40 -2.17 -5.37 -20.50
C ARG A 40 -1.99 -4.52 -19.24
N VAL A 41 -1.90 -5.18 -18.10
CA VAL A 41 -1.73 -4.55 -16.79
C VAL A 41 -0.39 -4.92 -16.20
N LEU A 42 0.37 -3.94 -15.72
CA LEU A 42 1.53 -4.16 -14.87
C LEU A 42 1.16 -3.84 -13.42
N GLU A 43 1.31 -4.81 -12.51
CA GLU A 43 1.25 -4.58 -11.07
C GLU A 43 2.65 -4.43 -10.50
N LEU A 44 2.92 -3.28 -9.85
CA LEU A 44 4.17 -2.99 -9.14
C LEU A 44 3.98 -3.28 -7.65
N GLY A 45 4.94 -3.98 -7.03
CA GLY A 45 4.91 -4.35 -5.63
C GLY A 45 3.80 -5.36 -5.32
N ALA A 46 3.69 -6.39 -6.15
CA ALA A 46 2.58 -7.35 -6.12
C ALA A 46 2.47 -8.19 -4.83
N GLY A 47 3.49 -8.20 -3.97
CA GLY A 47 3.48 -8.89 -2.69
C GLY A 47 3.18 -10.38 -2.82
N THR A 48 1.98 -10.80 -2.37
CA THR A 48 1.52 -12.19 -2.53
C THR A 48 0.96 -12.50 -3.93
N GLY A 49 0.78 -11.50 -4.80
CA GLY A 49 0.13 -11.65 -6.10
C GLY A 49 -1.39 -11.82 -6.05
N GLN A 50 -2.02 -11.56 -4.89
CA GLN A 50 -3.47 -11.71 -4.75
C GLN A 50 -4.23 -10.75 -5.67
N GLN A 51 -3.78 -9.50 -5.80
CA GLN A 51 -4.39 -8.49 -6.67
C GLN A 51 -4.15 -8.83 -8.15
N ALA A 52 -2.91 -9.23 -8.54
CA ALA A 52 -2.60 -9.72 -9.87
C ALA A 52 -3.50 -10.89 -10.28
N ARG A 53 -3.65 -11.88 -9.40
CA ARG A 53 -4.54 -13.02 -9.63
C ARG A 53 -5.99 -12.60 -9.81
N HIS A 54 -6.47 -11.64 -9.02
CA HIS A 54 -7.84 -11.15 -9.14
C HIS A 54 -8.06 -10.44 -10.49
N MET A 55 -7.14 -9.55 -10.89
CA MET A 55 -7.21 -8.88 -12.20
C MET A 55 -7.13 -9.89 -13.37
N SER A 56 -6.25 -10.89 -13.25
CA SER A 56 -6.17 -11.96 -14.26
C SER A 56 -7.48 -12.75 -14.39
N ASN A 57 -8.17 -13.04 -13.29
CA ASN A 57 -9.46 -13.71 -13.30
C ASN A 57 -10.58 -12.85 -13.92
N LEU A 58 -10.41 -11.53 -13.95
CA LEU A 58 -11.30 -10.59 -14.65
C LEU A 58 -11.00 -10.47 -16.15
N GLY A 59 -9.97 -11.17 -16.65
CA GLY A 59 -9.61 -11.19 -18.06
C GLY A 59 -8.50 -10.21 -18.46
N TYR A 60 -7.88 -9.50 -17.52
CA TYR A 60 -6.70 -8.69 -17.81
C TYR A 60 -5.47 -9.55 -18.05
N GLN A 61 -4.60 -9.14 -18.97
CA GLN A 61 -3.28 -9.74 -19.14
C GLN A 61 -2.30 -9.10 -18.15
N VAL A 62 -2.07 -9.76 -17.02
CA VAL A 62 -1.31 -9.20 -15.90
C VAL A 62 0.13 -9.65 -15.89
N SER A 63 1.05 -8.69 -15.83
CA SER A 63 2.44 -8.87 -15.40
C SER A 63 2.59 -8.34 -13.97
N ALA A 64 3.28 -9.05 -13.11
CA ALA A 64 3.46 -8.66 -11.71
C ALA A 64 4.94 -8.59 -11.36
N LEU A 65 5.34 -7.50 -10.69
CA LEU A 65 6.72 -7.28 -10.21
C LEU A 65 6.76 -7.08 -8.70
N ASP A 66 7.80 -7.60 -8.07
CA ASP A 66 8.12 -7.30 -6.68
C ASP A 66 9.63 -7.37 -6.43
N LEU A 67 10.09 -6.86 -5.29
CA LEU A 67 11.50 -6.93 -4.92
C LEU A 67 11.91 -8.35 -4.51
N PRO A 68 13.16 -8.77 -4.75
CA PRO A 68 13.68 -10.04 -4.26
C PRO A 68 13.64 -10.15 -2.73
N SER A 69 13.74 -9.00 -2.03
CA SER A 69 13.70 -8.89 -0.57
C SER A 69 12.28 -8.89 0.02
N SER A 70 11.25 -9.06 -0.79
CA SER A 70 9.85 -9.03 -0.35
C SER A 70 9.59 -10.09 0.72
N SER A 71 9.00 -9.67 1.84
CA SER A 71 8.59 -10.57 2.93
C SER A 71 7.43 -11.49 2.57
N TYR A 72 6.81 -11.30 1.40
CA TYR A 72 5.68 -12.08 0.89
C TYR A 72 6.11 -13.20 -0.06
N LYS A 73 7.41 -13.38 -0.32
CA LYS A 73 7.95 -14.30 -1.33
C LYS A 73 7.42 -15.73 -1.18
N ASP A 74 7.39 -16.25 0.04
CA ASP A 74 6.95 -17.62 0.34
C ASP A 74 5.41 -17.79 0.29
N ALA A 75 4.66 -16.69 0.19
CA ALA A 75 3.19 -16.70 0.16
C ALA A 75 2.62 -16.30 -1.21
N ARG A 76 3.43 -16.30 -2.26
CA ARG A 76 3.02 -15.92 -3.62
C ARG A 76 1.97 -16.88 -4.19
N GLN A 77 0.93 -16.30 -4.79
CA GLN A 77 -0.22 -17.02 -5.38
C GLN A 77 -0.36 -16.76 -6.89
N PHE A 78 0.54 -15.98 -7.46
CA PHE A 78 0.60 -15.60 -8.86
C PHE A 78 2.06 -15.55 -9.32
N PRO A 79 2.38 -15.78 -10.60
CA PRO A 79 3.72 -15.58 -11.12
C PRO A 79 4.17 -14.12 -10.96
N ILE A 80 5.25 -13.91 -10.20
CA ILE A 80 5.80 -12.59 -9.91
C ILE A 80 7.25 -12.59 -10.33
N ASN A 81 7.62 -11.69 -11.23
CA ASN A 81 8.99 -11.46 -11.61
C ASN A 81 9.67 -10.53 -10.60
N GLU A 82 10.93 -10.79 -10.31
CA GLU A 82 11.73 -9.96 -9.41
C GLU A 82 12.44 -8.87 -10.21
N TYR A 83 12.54 -7.65 -9.62
CA TYR A 83 13.26 -6.53 -10.21
C TYR A 83 14.00 -5.75 -9.12
N ASP A 84 14.86 -4.80 -9.53
CA ASP A 84 15.74 -4.06 -8.62
C ASP A 84 15.05 -2.89 -7.86
N GLY A 85 13.77 -2.63 -8.14
CA GLY A 85 13.01 -1.51 -7.57
C GLY A 85 13.14 -0.20 -8.33
N GLU A 86 13.96 -0.16 -9.38
CA GLU A 86 14.25 1.04 -10.16
C GLU A 86 14.01 0.88 -11.65
N ASN A 87 14.49 -0.22 -12.27
CA ASN A 87 14.42 -0.46 -13.71
C ASN A 87 13.35 -1.51 -14.01
N LEU A 88 12.39 -1.17 -14.87
CA LEU A 88 11.36 -2.12 -15.30
C LEU A 88 11.89 -2.97 -16.46
N PRO A 89 11.91 -4.32 -16.35
CA PRO A 89 12.49 -5.21 -17.35
C PRO A 89 11.54 -5.41 -18.56
N PHE A 90 11.01 -4.32 -19.09
CA PHE A 90 10.05 -4.32 -20.18
C PHE A 90 10.42 -3.27 -21.22
N THR A 91 9.96 -3.50 -22.46
CA THR A 91 10.10 -2.53 -23.56
C THR A 91 9.18 -1.33 -23.34
N ASP A 92 9.43 -0.27 -24.11
CA ASP A 92 8.62 0.92 -24.09
C ASP A 92 7.18 0.64 -24.52
N GLU A 93 6.24 1.38 -23.97
CA GLU A 93 4.86 1.50 -24.44
C GLU A 93 4.10 0.18 -24.60
N ILE A 94 4.24 -0.75 -23.65
CA ILE A 94 3.58 -2.04 -23.75
C ILE A 94 2.35 -2.22 -22.84
N TYR A 95 2.19 -1.40 -21.80
CA TYR A 95 1.09 -1.54 -20.84
C TYR A 95 -0.01 -0.52 -21.08
N ASP A 96 -1.25 -1.00 -21.04
CA ASP A 96 -2.46 -0.17 -21.08
C ASP A 96 -2.72 0.43 -19.68
N VAL A 97 -2.39 -0.34 -18.63
CA VAL A 97 -2.52 0.09 -17.23
C VAL A 97 -1.25 -0.26 -16.45
N ILE A 98 -0.75 0.68 -15.65
CA ILE A 98 0.25 0.40 -14.61
C ILE A 98 -0.37 0.68 -13.26
N PHE A 99 -0.41 -0.33 -12.41
CA PHE A 99 -1.08 -0.31 -11.11
C PHE A 99 -0.09 -0.52 -9.97
N SER A 100 -0.30 0.18 -8.86
CA SER A 100 0.35 -0.15 -7.59
C SER A 100 -0.54 0.20 -6.40
N SER A 101 -0.42 -0.56 -5.33
CA SER A 101 -1.18 -0.34 -4.10
C SER A 101 -0.27 -0.34 -2.88
N ASN A 102 -0.09 0.83 -2.26
CA ASN A 102 0.78 1.05 -1.11
C ASN A 102 2.24 0.64 -1.38
N VAL A 103 2.80 1.15 -2.45
CA VAL A 103 4.17 0.86 -2.93
C VAL A 103 5.00 2.13 -3.07
N LEU A 104 4.49 3.18 -3.74
CA LEU A 104 5.28 4.35 -4.13
C LEU A 104 5.85 5.13 -2.93
N GLU A 105 5.19 5.07 -1.79
CA GLU A 105 5.67 5.66 -0.54
C GLU A 105 6.93 4.98 0.00
N HIS A 106 7.19 3.74 -0.39
CA HIS A 106 8.35 2.93 0.02
C HIS A 106 9.51 2.99 -0.98
N VAL A 107 9.32 3.64 -2.12
CA VAL A 107 10.36 3.71 -3.16
C VAL A 107 11.34 4.84 -2.87
N VAL A 108 12.61 4.52 -2.71
CA VAL A 108 13.68 5.50 -2.46
C VAL A 108 13.87 6.39 -3.69
N SER A 109 14.12 5.78 -4.85
CA SER A 109 14.37 6.46 -6.13
C SER A 109 13.08 6.72 -6.91
N ILE A 110 12.12 7.44 -6.30
CA ILE A 110 10.77 7.60 -6.86
C ILE A 110 10.76 8.24 -8.26
N ASP A 111 11.62 9.21 -8.52
CA ASP A 111 11.66 9.88 -9.82
C ASP A 111 12.12 8.92 -10.91
N LYS A 112 13.07 8.02 -10.62
CA LYS A 112 13.52 6.98 -11.55
C LYS A 112 12.42 5.98 -11.85
N LEU A 113 11.71 5.48 -10.82
CA LEU A 113 10.59 4.57 -11.03
C LEU A 113 9.46 5.24 -11.82
N LEU A 114 9.14 6.51 -11.54
CA LEU A 114 8.12 7.24 -12.30
C LEU A 114 8.52 7.44 -13.77
N SER A 115 9.81 7.66 -14.06
CA SER A 115 10.33 7.69 -15.43
C SER A 115 10.14 6.34 -16.14
N GLU A 116 10.40 5.23 -15.47
CA GLU A 116 10.20 3.88 -16.01
C GLU A 116 8.71 3.55 -16.21
N ILE A 117 7.85 3.96 -15.28
CA ILE A 117 6.40 3.88 -15.43
C ILE A 117 5.97 4.67 -16.67
N HIS A 118 6.49 5.90 -16.83
CA HIS A 118 6.20 6.71 -18.01
C HIS A 118 6.69 6.03 -19.30
N ARG A 119 7.89 5.48 -19.32
CA ARG A 119 8.45 4.79 -20.48
C ARG A 119 7.62 3.61 -20.93
N THR A 120 7.24 2.73 -19.97
CA THR A 120 6.57 1.45 -20.25
C THR A 120 5.06 1.56 -20.44
N LEU A 121 4.45 2.68 -20.02
CA LEU A 121 3.03 2.98 -20.26
C LEU A 121 2.82 3.36 -21.72
N LYS A 122 1.77 2.85 -22.35
CA LYS A 122 1.39 3.24 -23.73
C LYS A 122 0.95 4.71 -23.81
N PRO A 123 1.05 5.35 -24.98
CA PRO A 123 0.30 6.57 -25.27
C PRO A 123 -1.22 6.28 -25.08
N GLY A 124 -1.89 7.12 -24.29
CA GLY A 124 -3.30 6.90 -23.95
C GLY A 124 -3.56 5.86 -22.85
N GLY A 125 -2.52 5.16 -22.37
CA GLY A 125 -2.61 4.31 -21.20
C GLY A 125 -2.74 5.10 -19.89
N ILE A 126 -3.13 4.43 -18.82
CA ILE A 126 -3.32 5.04 -17.49
C ILE A 126 -2.40 4.41 -16.45
N ALA A 127 -1.90 5.24 -15.54
CA ALA A 127 -1.27 4.78 -14.31
C ALA A 127 -2.22 5.01 -13.13
N VAL A 128 -2.46 3.97 -12.34
CA VAL A 128 -3.40 4.01 -11.20
C VAL A 128 -2.66 3.60 -9.94
N HIS A 129 -2.46 4.54 -9.04
CA HIS A 129 -1.70 4.31 -7.82
C HIS A 129 -2.51 4.60 -6.57
N LEU A 130 -2.58 3.62 -5.66
CA LEU A 130 -3.10 3.82 -4.31
C LEU A 130 -1.95 4.16 -3.38
N ILE A 131 -2.08 5.28 -2.69
CA ILE A 131 -1.06 5.80 -1.78
C ILE A 131 -1.72 6.18 -0.46
N PRO A 132 -1.10 5.89 0.71
CA PRO A 132 -1.63 6.32 2.00
C PRO A 132 -1.90 7.82 2.03
N SER A 133 -3.00 8.19 2.66
CA SER A 133 -3.43 9.59 2.79
C SER A 133 -2.87 10.24 4.06
N PRO A 134 -2.90 11.58 4.16
CA PRO A 134 -2.64 12.27 5.42
C PRO A 134 -3.55 11.79 6.56
N ALA A 135 -4.83 11.49 6.27
CA ALA A 135 -5.76 10.99 7.27
C ALA A 135 -5.28 9.66 7.87
N CYS A 136 -4.80 8.74 7.04
CA CYS A 136 -4.21 7.48 7.53
C CYS A 136 -3.09 7.75 8.54
N ARG A 137 -2.19 8.69 8.24
CA ARG A 137 -1.06 9.02 9.13
C ARG A 137 -1.52 9.69 10.42
N ILE A 138 -2.39 10.70 10.32
CA ILE A 138 -2.92 11.44 11.47
C ILE A 138 -3.58 10.46 12.45
N TRP A 139 -4.43 9.56 11.97
CA TRP A 139 -5.14 8.61 12.82
C TRP A 139 -4.28 7.43 13.29
N SER A 140 -3.16 7.15 12.61
CA SER A 140 -2.21 6.12 13.06
C SER A 140 -1.47 6.52 14.33
N ILE A 141 -1.31 7.82 14.59
CA ILE A 141 -0.65 8.31 15.80
C ILE A 141 -1.48 7.96 17.06
N PRO A 142 -2.74 8.41 17.23
CA PRO A 142 -3.54 8.01 18.38
C PRO A 142 -3.81 6.51 18.44
N ALA A 143 -3.99 5.84 17.29
CA ALA A 143 -4.16 4.40 17.25
C ALA A 143 -2.95 3.63 17.79
N HIS A 144 -1.73 4.13 17.57
CA HIS A 144 -0.51 3.58 18.16
C HIS A 144 -0.54 3.63 19.69
N TYR A 145 -0.96 4.76 20.27
CA TYR A 145 -1.04 4.88 21.75
C TYR A 145 -2.15 4.02 22.34
N ILE A 146 -3.30 3.87 21.66
CA ILE A 146 -4.34 2.91 22.05
C ILE A 146 -3.78 1.48 22.06
N TRP A 147 -3.05 1.09 21.02
CA TRP A 147 -2.36 -0.20 20.95
C TRP A 147 -1.34 -0.35 22.08
N LEU A 148 -0.55 0.68 22.38
CA LEU A 148 0.47 0.67 23.44
C LEU A 148 -0.18 0.47 24.81
N ILE A 149 -1.23 1.22 25.14
CA ILE A 149 -1.98 1.09 26.40
C ILE A 149 -2.53 -0.34 26.53
N ARG A 150 -3.18 -0.87 25.51
CA ARG A 150 -3.69 -2.25 25.50
C ARG A 150 -2.58 -3.28 25.74
N ARG A 151 -1.42 -3.07 25.16
CA ARG A 151 -0.26 -3.95 25.35
C ARG A 151 0.24 -3.92 26.77
N ILE A 152 0.31 -2.74 27.41
CA ILE A 152 0.73 -2.58 28.81
C ILE A 152 -0.30 -3.25 29.75
N THR A 153 -1.59 -2.98 29.56
CA THR A 153 -2.65 -3.54 30.41
C THR A 153 -2.76 -5.06 30.28
N SER A 154 -2.65 -5.60 29.08
CA SER A 154 -2.64 -7.06 28.85
C SER A 154 -1.50 -7.74 29.59
N ARG A 155 -0.31 -7.12 29.59
CA ARG A 155 0.83 -7.65 30.36
C ARG A 155 0.64 -7.60 31.87
N ALA A 156 0.11 -6.51 32.39
CA ALA A 156 -0.20 -6.42 33.82
C ALA A 156 -1.18 -7.52 34.23
N MET A 157 -2.20 -7.83 33.39
CA MET A 157 -3.15 -8.90 33.62
C MET A 157 -2.55 -10.31 33.47
N THR A 158 -1.55 -10.49 32.58
CA THR A 158 -0.92 -11.81 32.37
C THR A 158 0.08 -12.15 33.46
N LEU A 159 0.69 -11.16 34.09
CA LEU A 159 1.53 -11.34 35.27
C LEU A 159 0.73 -11.87 36.50
N THR A 160 -0.61 -11.73 36.45
CA THR A 160 -1.54 -12.24 37.47
C THR A 160 -2.21 -13.58 37.10
N LYS A 161 -2.04 -14.07 35.88
CA LYS A 161 -2.58 -15.36 35.40
C LYS A 161 -1.46 -16.21 34.80
N ASN A 162 -1.46 -17.51 35.17
CA ASN A 162 -0.42 -18.49 34.83
C ASN A 162 0.06 -18.47 33.38
N ALA A 163 1.36 -18.65 33.22
CA ALA A 163 2.18 -18.50 32.00
C ALA A 163 1.84 -19.43 30.79
N ALA A 164 0.75 -20.22 30.83
CA ALA A 164 0.44 -21.22 29.80
C ALA A 164 -0.20 -20.67 28.50
N GLU A 165 -0.70 -19.43 28.50
CA GLU A 165 -1.37 -18.82 27.33
C GLU A 165 -0.55 -17.68 26.67
N ALA A 166 0.75 -17.63 26.94
CA ALA A 166 1.61 -16.48 26.59
C ALA A 166 2.10 -16.44 25.12
N ASN A 167 1.64 -17.29 24.23
CA ASN A 167 2.20 -17.42 22.88
C ASN A 167 1.87 -16.26 21.92
N ASP A 168 0.99 -15.32 22.29
CA ASP A 168 0.56 -14.20 21.44
C ASP A 168 1.04 -12.82 21.92
N ILE A 169 1.89 -12.76 22.97
CA ILE A 169 2.38 -11.48 23.52
C ILE A 169 3.68 -11.08 22.80
N PRO A 170 3.71 -9.94 22.08
CA PRO A 170 4.93 -9.47 21.45
C PRO A 170 6.08 -9.33 22.47
N ARG A 171 7.29 -9.80 22.09
CA ARG A 171 8.50 -9.78 22.91
C ARG A 171 8.72 -8.39 23.56
N THR A 172 9.18 -8.36 24.81
CA THR A 172 9.56 -7.12 25.50
C THR A 172 10.76 -6.48 24.78
N PRO A 173 10.74 -5.16 24.55
CA PRO A 173 11.91 -4.46 24.05
C PRO A 173 13.11 -4.70 24.98
N GLN A 174 14.26 -5.06 24.41
CA GLN A 174 15.48 -5.42 25.17
C GLN A 174 16.49 -4.28 25.24
N SER A 175 16.35 -3.25 24.38
CA SER A 175 17.24 -2.10 24.31
C SER A 175 16.48 -0.78 24.49
N ARG A 176 17.19 0.27 24.92
CA ARG A 176 16.63 1.63 24.97
C ARG A 176 16.09 2.07 23.61
N ARG A 177 16.75 1.69 22.52
CA ARG A 177 16.32 1.99 21.13
C ARG A 177 15.00 1.31 20.78
N GLU A 178 14.81 0.05 21.16
CA GLU A 178 13.56 -0.68 20.99
C GLU A 178 12.42 -0.07 21.82
N TRP A 179 12.71 0.38 23.05
CA TRP A 179 11.74 1.11 23.87
C TRP A 179 11.31 2.42 23.21
N PHE A 180 12.27 3.20 22.69
CA PHE A 180 11.93 4.43 21.94
C PHE A 180 11.05 4.13 20.72
N GLY A 181 11.38 3.12 19.94
CA GLY A 181 10.54 2.67 18.80
C GLY A 181 9.17 2.12 19.23
N THR A 182 9.02 1.69 20.50
CA THR A 182 7.73 1.25 21.05
C THR A 182 6.91 2.44 21.58
N LEU A 183 7.55 3.45 22.13
CA LEU A 183 6.90 4.65 22.68
C LEU A 183 6.44 5.62 21.59
N PHE A 184 7.19 5.70 20.49
CA PHE A 184 6.88 6.61 19.39
C PHE A 184 6.46 5.83 18.13
N PRO A 185 5.38 6.23 17.44
CA PRO A 185 4.95 5.59 16.19
C PRO A 185 6.04 5.79 15.13
N LEU A 186 6.54 4.71 14.57
CA LEU A 186 7.52 4.74 13.50
C LEU A 186 6.92 5.32 12.21
N ARG A 187 7.78 5.85 11.33
CA ARG A 187 7.38 6.20 9.96
C ARG A 187 6.96 4.94 9.22
N HIS A 188 6.10 5.09 8.23
CA HIS A 188 5.65 4.00 7.37
C HIS A 188 6.41 3.98 6.03
N GLY A 189 6.50 5.12 5.36
CA GLY A 189 7.21 5.25 4.10
C GLY A 189 8.70 5.58 4.26
N GLU A 190 9.39 5.79 3.14
CA GLU A 190 10.82 6.07 3.11
C GLU A 190 11.18 7.53 3.41
N ARG A 191 10.19 8.43 3.42
CA ARG A 191 10.44 9.88 3.51
C ARG A 191 9.90 10.47 4.80
N GLY A 192 10.68 11.40 5.36
CA GLY A 192 10.29 12.15 6.56
C GLY A 192 10.43 11.38 7.86
N ASN A 193 9.73 11.86 8.85
CA ASN A 193 9.59 11.28 10.19
C ASN A 193 8.11 11.15 10.55
N THR A 194 7.81 10.72 11.77
CA THR A 194 6.45 10.51 12.26
C THR A 194 5.48 11.67 11.97
N LEU A 195 5.93 12.93 12.05
CA LEU A 195 5.11 14.11 11.84
C LEU A 195 5.14 14.60 10.38
N THR A 196 6.35 14.71 9.82
CA THR A 196 6.54 15.22 8.46
C THR A 196 6.04 14.25 7.38
N GLU A 197 5.88 12.96 7.69
CA GLU A 197 5.30 11.97 6.78
C GLU A 197 3.87 12.33 6.34
N THR A 198 3.12 13.08 7.15
CA THR A 198 1.82 13.64 6.77
C THR A 198 1.90 14.50 5.50
N TYR A 199 2.99 15.28 5.34
CA TYR A 199 3.26 16.03 4.12
C TYR A 199 3.58 15.10 2.96
N TYR A 200 4.42 14.07 3.16
CA TYR A 200 4.80 13.12 2.11
C TYR A 200 3.65 12.23 1.63
N PHE A 201 2.56 12.14 2.40
CA PHE A 201 1.31 11.49 1.99
C PHE A 201 0.29 12.48 1.41
N SER A 202 0.61 13.78 1.38
CA SER A 202 -0.31 14.81 0.90
C SER A 202 -0.49 14.80 -0.62
N LYS A 203 -1.67 15.25 -1.06
CA LYS A 203 -1.95 15.50 -2.48
C LYS A 203 -0.94 16.46 -3.09
N THR A 204 -0.53 17.51 -2.36
CA THR A 204 0.42 18.51 -2.82
C THR A 204 1.77 17.89 -3.16
N TYR A 205 2.30 17.02 -2.31
CA TYR A 205 3.56 16.32 -2.57
C TYR A 205 3.48 15.45 -3.82
N TRP A 206 2.46 14.59 -3.91
CA TRP A 206 2.33 13.63 -5.00
C TRP A 206 1.98 14.31 -6.33
N LEU A 207 1.12 15.33 -6.33
CA LEU A 207 0.86 16.13 -7.54
C LEU A 207 2.11 16.77 -8.09
N LYS A 208 2.97 17.33 -7.22
CA LYS A 208 4.27 17.88 -7.64
C LYS A 208 5.16 16.80 -8.25
N LYS A 209 5.26 15.62 -7.60
CA LYS A 209 6.06 14.49 -8.08
C LYS A 209 5.59 13.97 -9.43
N PHE A 210 4.30 13.76 -9.60
CA PHE A 210 3.75 13.26 -10.86
C PHE A 210 3.95 14.26 -12.00
N ARG A 211 3.66 15.53 -11.76
CA ARG A 211 3.87 16.58 -12.78
C ARG A 211 5.33 16.74 -13.18
N SER A 212 6.27 16.69 -12.22
CA SER A 212 7.72 16.78 -12.54
C SER A 212 8.24 15.55 -13.29
N ASN A 213 7.48 14.47 -13.36
CA ASN A 213 7.80 13.26 -14.14
C ASN A 213 6.87 13.08 -15.35
N ASN A 214 6.37 14.18 -15.91
CA ASN A 214 5.56 14.21 -17.13
C ASN A 214 4.24 13.41 -17.07
N PHE A 215 3.59 13.39 -15.90
CA PHE A 215 2.24 12.86 -15.75
C PHE A 215 1.21 13.97 -15.57
N ASN A 216 0.08 13.79 -16.23
CA ASN A 216 -1.14 14.58 -16.00
C ASN A 216 -2.09 13.78 -15.12
N VAL A 217 -2.35 14.28 -13.91
CA VAL A 217 -3.27 13.64 -12.97
C VAL A 217 -4.71 14.00 -13.33
N GLN A 218 -5.46 13.00 -13.77
CA GLN A 218 -6.85 13.13 -14.22
C GLN A 218 -7.83 13.13 -13.04
N THR A 219 -7.58 12.24 -12.05
CA THR A 219 -8.47 12.04 -10.92
C THR A 219 -7.69 11.76 -9.64
N ILE A 220 -8.19 12.28 -8.53
CA ILE A 220 -7.76 11.92 -7.19
C ILE A 220 -9.01 11.60 -6.37
N ALA A 221 -9.20 10.34 -6.01
CA ALA A 221 -10.32 9.87 -5.21
C ALA A 221 -9.84 9.23 -3.89
N GLY A 222 -10.70 9.21 -2.88
CA GLY A 222 -10.45 8.40 -1.68
C GLY A 222 -10.86 6.94 -1.93
N ASN A 223 -10.16 5.98 -1.30
CA ASN A 223 -10.55 4.57 -1.36
C ASN A 223 -11.85 4.24 -0.58
N GLY A 224 -12.49 5.23 0.04
CA GLY A 224 -13.72 5.04 0.80
C GLY A 224 -13.61 4.18 2.05
N LEU A 225 -12.39 3.88 2.53
CA LEU A 225 -12.17 3.09 3.74
C LEU A 225 -11.36 3.87 4.78
N PHE A 226 -11.79 3.74 6.03
CA PHE A 226 -11.00 4.18 7.18
C PHE A 226 -10.23 3.00 7.78
N TYR A 227 -8.92 3.11 7.84
CA TYR A 227 -8.05 2.23 8.64
C TYR A 227 -6.80 2.98 9.06
N THR A 228 -6.04 2.39 9.99
CA THR A 228 -4.78 2.94 10.48
C THR A 228 -3.67 1.92 10.29
N MET A 229 -2.44 2.39 10.18
CA MET A 229 -1.25 1.53 10.10
C MET A 229 -1.00 0.78 11.41
N ALA A 230 -1.46 1.34 12.54
CA ALA A 230 -1.40 0.68 13.83
C ALA A 230 -2.56 -0.32 13.98
N ASN A 231 -2.24 -1.51 14.45
CA ASN A 231 -3.20 -2.62 14.58
C ASN A 231 -4.16 -2.48 15.79
N ALA A 232 -4.54 -1.25 16.14
CA ALA A 232 -5.32 -0.94 17.34
C ALA A 232 -6.73 -1.53 17.31
N THR A 233 -7.35 -1.56 16.14
CA THR A 233 -8.74 -2.04 15.93
C THR A 233 -8.81 -3.17 14.91
N GLY A 234 -7.76 -3.45 14.19
CA GLY A 234 -7.49 -4.53 13.24
C GLY A 234 -8.72 -5.22 12.66
N ALA A 235 -8.88 -6.48 13.01
CA ALA A 235 -9.94 -7.36 12.50
C ALA A 235 -11.35 -7.05 13.04
N LYS A 236 -11.50 -6.19 14.06
CA LYS A 236 -12.79 -5.95 14.72
C LYS A 236 -13.73 -5.01 13.95
N LEU A 237 -13.19 -4.24 13.00
CA LEU A 237 -14.00 -3.33 12.18
C LEU A 237 -14.36 -4.00 10.84
N SER A 238 -15.66 -4.15 10.58
CA SER A 238 -16.17 -4.60 9.28
C SER A 238 -15.88 -3.56 8.18
N ILE A 239 -15.91 -3.99 6.93
CA ILE A 239 -15.76 -3.08 5.77
C ILE A 239 -16.82 -1.97 5.78
N ASN A 240 -18.09 -2.29 6.12
CA ASN A 240 -19.15 -1.29 6.18
C ASN A 240 -18.90 -0.23 7.25
N CYS A 241 -18.45 -0.63 8.45
CA CYS A 241 -18.06 0.31 9.50
C CYS A 241 -16.90 1.20 9.03
N ARG A 242 -15.90 0.64 8.34
CA ARG A 242 -14.78 1.43 7.77
C ARG A 242 -15.25 2.42 6.71
N LYS A 243 -16.23 2.05 5.87
CA LYS A 243 -16.86 2.97 4.90
C LYS A 243 -17.53 4.14 5.61
N THR A 244 -18.38 3.88 6.59
CA THR A 244 -19.05 4.94 7.36
C THR A 244 -18.04 5.86 8.03
N LEU A 245 -17.01 5.33 8.69
CA LEU A 245 -15.96 6.12 9.33
C LEU A 245 -15.16 6.97 8.33
N SER A 246 -14.97 6.51 7.11
CA SER A 246 -14.21 7.26 6.10
C SER A 246 -14.87 8.59 5.70
N HIS A 247 -16.19 8.72 5.83
CA HIS A 247 -16.90 9.96 5.51
C HIS A 247 -16.55 11.11 6.49
N THR A 248 -16.25 10.79 7.74
CA THR A 248 -15.92 11.77 8.78
C THR A 248 -14.43 11.87 9.09
N LEU A 249 -13.74 10.73 9.09
CA LEU A 249 -12.32 10.63 9.48
C LEU A 249 -11.37 10.65 8.27
N GLY A 250 -11.92 10.61 7.06
CA GLY A 250 -11.17 10.59 5.81
C GLY A 250 -10.78 9.19 5.36
N SER A 251 -10.57 9.06 4.05
CA SER A 251 -10.09 7.82 3.42
C SER A 251 -8.63 7.55 3.75
N SER A 252 -8.29 6.31 4.05
CA SER A 252 -6.93 5.93 4.42
C SER A 252 -5.95 5.89 3.25
N CYS A 253 -6.45 5.69 2.02
CA CYS A 253 -5.65 5.83 0.81
C CYS A 253 -6.33 6.78 -0.18
N LEU A 254 -5.49 7.38 -1.01
CA LEU A 254 -5.89 8.15 -2.19
C LEU A 254 -5.54 7.33 -3.44
N ILE A 255 -6.47 7.30 -4.38
CA ILE A 255 -6.31 6.73 -5.71
C ILE A 255 -5.93 7.88 -6.65
N TYR A 256 -4.77 7.78 -7.27
CA TYR A 256 -4.31 8.72 -8.30
C TYR A 256 -4.42 8.05 -9.65
N VAL A 257 -5.19 8.65 -10.56
CA VAL A 257 -5.33 8.21 -11.95
C VAL A 257 -4.63 9.21 -12.84
N MET A 258 -3.65 8.77 -13.59
CA MET A 258 -2.78 9.64 -14.39
C MET A 258 -2.59 9.09 -15.80
N THR A 259 -2.32 10.01 -16.73
CA THR A 259 -1.89 9.72 -18.10
C THR A 259 -0.54 10.37 -18.35
N LYS A 260 0.16 9.96 -19.40
CA LYS A 260 1.31 10.72 -19.89
C LYS A 260 0.88 12.15 -20.24
N SER A 261 1.65 13.15 -19.83
CA SER A 261 1.47 14.49 -20.37
C SER A 261 1.69 14.46 -21.88
N ARG A 262 0.85 15.12 -22.66
CA ARG A 262 1.16 15.34 -24.07
C ARG A 262 2.47 16.14 -24.11
N SER A 263 3.49 15.62 -24.76
CA SER A 263 4.59 16.43 -25.22
C SER A 263 3.98 17.36 -26.29
N ASP A 264 3.72 18.60 -25.93
CA ASP A 264 3.53 19.63 -26.93
C ASP A 264 4.90 19.73 -27.65
N HIS A 265 5.00 19.04 -28.79
CA HIS A 265 6.08 19.28 -29.72
C HIS A 265 5.86 20.71 -30.25
N VAL A 266 6.56 21.69 -29.64
CA VAL A 266 6.80 23.00 -30.22
C VAL A 266 7.90 22.88 -31.29
#